data_109dae03dead3a41a888decfb283f064
#
_entry.id   109dae03dead3a41a888decfb283f064
#
_cell.length_a   1.000
_cell.length_b   1.000
_cell.length_c   1.000
_cell.angle_alpha   90.00
_cell.angle_beta   90.00
_cell.angle_gamma   90.00
#
_symmetry.space_group_name_H-M   'P 1'
#
loop_
_entity.id
_entity.type
_entity.pdbx_description
1 polymer ?
#
loop_
_entity_poly.entity_id
_entity_poly.type
_entity_poly.pdbx_seq_one_letter_code
_entity_poly.pdbx_strand_id
1 'polypeptide(L)'
;MRRLAFLLYALALGCRGNAGAADDQEMAAPAEHPDDHAGTAAEQAMGGPGMAAEDLHLRLTPLRPPAPGDSARAAHIIAVMRTELAKYRDIRVAQDDGFRQYIPAGNAPVQHFTKLRWAFQARNGLDPARPTSLLYQRAADGSLTLVGAMFTAPPQTSEDELDARLPLSVTRWHQHINWCLPGGSLAEARRRWGETKDGQPVFGPKSPIATEAACTAVGGRFRPRLFGWMVHVMAFSGDDPWNA
;
A
#
# COMPACT_ATOMS: atom_id res chain seq x y z
N MET A 1 -53.47 39.15 15.87
CA MET A 1 -53.01 40.55 16.04
C MET A 1 -51.62 40.54 16.60
N ARG A 2 -50.74 41.36 16.04
CA ARG A 2 -49.32 41.62 16.37
C ARG A 2 -48.30 40.59 15.84
N ARG A 3 -47.78 40.95 14.67
CA ARG A 3 -46.50 40.52 14.06
C ARG A 3 -45.35 41.14 14.86
N LEU A 4 -44.31 40.34 15.18
CA LEU A 4 -43.01 40.89 15.51
C LEU A 4 -41.97 40.24 14.58
N ALA A 5 -41.38 41.10 13.78
CA ALA A 5 -40.20 40.82 12.96
C ALA A 5 -38.95 40.92 13.85
N PHE A 6 -38.03 39.97 13.76
CA PHE A 6 -36.67 40.14 14.29
C PHE A 6 -35.65 40.16 13.14
N LEU A 7 -34.96 41.29 13.11
CA LEU A 7 -33.84 41.61 12.23
C LEU A 7 -32.65 40.70 12.52
N LEU A 8 -32.06 40.12 11.48
CA LEU A 8 -30.76 39.48 11.51
C LEU A 8 -29.70 40.57 11.30
N TYR A 9 -28.83 40.75 12.30
CA TYR A 9 -27.58 41.49 12.17
C TYR A 9 -26.44 40.50 11.86
N ALA A 10 -25.85 40.62 10.68
CA ALA A 10 -24.63 39.94 10.30
C ALA A 10 -23.43 40.76 10.83
N LEU A 11 -22.68 40.18 11.73
CA LEU A 11 -21.35 40.67 12.12
C LEU A 11 -20.31 39.82 11.45
N ALA A 12 -19.68 40.39 10.43
CA ALA A 12 -18.44 39.86 9.84
C ALA A 12 -17.27 40.27 10.73
N LEU A 13 -16.67 39.35 11.45
CA LEU A 13 -15.36 39.52 12.04
C LEU A 13 -14.36 38.71 11.24
N GLY A 14 -13.53 39.41 10.47
CA GLY A 14 -12.36 38.84 9.81
C GLY A 14 -11.28 38.52 10.84
N CYS A 15 -10.91 37.26 10.94
CA CYS A 15 -9.64 36.83 11.53
C CYS A 15 -8.71 36.43 10.40
N ARG A 16 -7.75 37.30 10.08
CA ARG A 16 -6.54 36.92 9.36
C ARG A 16 -5.70 36.07 10.31
N GLY A 17 -5.79 34.76 10.17
CA GLY A 17 -4.89 33.79 10.78
C GLY A 17 -3.79 33.45 9.78
N ASN A 18 -2.59 33.66 10.21
CA ASN A 18 -1.32 33.34 9.55
C ASN A 18 -1.28 31.87 9.17
N ALA A 19 -1.21 31.56 7.88
CA ALA A 19 -1.01 30.19 7.40
C ALA A 19 0.44 29.78 7.67
N GLY A 20 0.64 29.10 8.78
CA GLY A 20 1.81 28.25 8.95
C GLY A 20 1.71 27.12 7.94
N ALA A 21 2.74 26.97 7.11
CA ALA A 21 2.85 25.86 6.18
C ALA A 21 2.89 24.57 6.99
N ALA A 22 1.73 23.91 7.11
CA ALA A 22 1.71 22.51 7.41
C ALA A 22 2.27 21.82 6.16
N ASP A 23 3.33 21.05 6.33
CA ASP A 23 3.80 20.09 5.35
C ASP A 23 2.66 19.06 5.16
N ASP A 24 1.75 19.39 4.26
CA ASP A 24 0.84 18.44 3.67
C ASP A 24 1.68 17.46 2.86
N GLN A 25 2.21 16.44 3.56
CA GLN A 25 2.48 15.17 2.92
C GLN A 25 1.12 14.58 2.55
N GLU A 26 0.52 15.21 1.55
CA GLU A 26 -0.49 14.65 0.73
C GLU A 26 -0.01 13.24 0.38
N MET A 27 -0.62 12.22 1.00
CA MET A 27 -0.58 10.87 0.45
C MET A 27 -1.27 10.99 -0.90
N ALA A 28 -0.47 11.31 -1.92
CA ALA A 28 -0.94 11.35 -3.28
C ALA A 28 -1.66 10.03 -3.50
N ALA A 29 -2.95 10.10 -3.75
CA ALA A 29 -3.69 8.98 -4.28
C ALA A 29 -2.84 8.45 -5.43
N PRO A 30 -2.51 7.15 -5.45
CA PRO A 30 -1.66 6.60 -6.48
C PRO A 30 -2.28 7.02 -7.81
N ALA A 31 -1.49 7.71 -8.63
CA ALA A 31 -1.93 8.14 -9.94
C ALA A 31 -2.48 6.91 -10.65
N GLU A 32 -3.71 6.99 -11.11
CA GLU A 32 -4.31 5.92 -11.91
C GLU A 32 -3.33 5.54 -13.01
N HIS A 33 -2.87 4.29 -13.00
CA HIS A 33 -1.91 3.79 -13.98
C HIS A 33 -2.63 3.41 -15.26
N PRO A 34 -2.18 3.91 -16.43
CA PRO A 34 -2.91 3.72 -17.67
C PRO A 34 -2.57 2.45 -18.45
N ASP A 35 -1.59 1.63 -18.04
CA ASP A 35 -1.14 0.49 -18.85
C ASP A 35 -1.05 -0.82 -18.06
N ASP A 36 -1.56 -1.89 -18.67
CA ASP A 36 -1.61 -3.26 -18.16
C ASP A 36 -0.25 -3.83 -17.72
N HIS A 37 0.85 -3.32 -18.26
CA HIS A 37 2.22 -3.75 -17.93
C HIS A 37 2.75 -3.12 -16.64
N ALA A 38 2.30 -1.93 -16.27
CA ALA A 38 2.77 -1.23 -15.09
C ALA A 38 2.23 -1.85 -13.78
N GLY A 39 0.98 -2.32 -13.79
CA GLY A 39 0.37 -3.01 -12.66
C GLY A 39 1.12 -4.29 -12.30
N THR A 40 1.42 -5.13 -13.29
CA THR A 40 2.16 -6.39 -13.09
C THR A 40 3.52 -6.17 -12.45
N ALA A 41 4.25 -5.13 -12.89
CA ALA A 41 5.56 -4.80 -12.34
C ALA A 41 5.47 -4.26 -10.90
N ALA A 42 4.48 -3.42 -10.61
CA ALA A 42 4.26 -2.87 -9.27
C ALA A 42 3.85 -3.96 -8.25
N GLU A 43 3.01 -4.91 -8.65
CA GLU A 43 2.57 -5.98 -7.75
C GLU A 43 3.61 -7.07 -7.54
N GLN A 44 4.42 -7.41 -8.54
CA GLN A 44 5.57 -8.29 -8.34
C GLN A 44 6.61 -7.68 -7.39
N ALA A 45 6.71 -6.36 -7.35
CA ALA A 45 7.54 -5.65 -6.39
C ALA A 45 6.86 -5.49 -5.02
N MET A 46 5.53 -5.69 -4.91
CA MET A 46 4.81 -5.60 -3.65
C MET A 46 4.74 -6.92 -2.86
N GLY A 47 5.58 -7.91 -3.20
CA GLY A 47 5.76 -9.06 -2.35
C GLY A 47 5.03 -10.32 -2.81
N GLY A 48 5.05 -10.59 -4.08
CA GLY A 48 4.73 -11.93 -4.57
C GLY A 48 5.81 -12.95 -4.19
N PRO A 49 5.52 -14.26 -4.27
CA PRO A 49 6.49 -15.31 -3.98
C PRO A 49 7.78 -15.09 -4.77
N GLY A 50 8.93 -14.93 -4.08
CA GLY A 50 10.23 -14.76 -4.70
C GLY A 50 10.89 -13.39 -4.59
N MET A 51 10.49 -12.53 -3.62
CA MET A 51 11.25 -11.30 -3.33
C MET A 51 12.70 -11.64 -2.96
N ALA A 52 13.64 -11.29 -3.84
CA ALA A 52 15.05 -11.38 -3.52
C ALA A 52 15.43 -10.29 -2.52
N ALA A 53 16.22 -10.64 -1.50
CA ALA A 53 16.73 -9.68 -0.51
C ALA A 53 17.61 -8.58 -1.13
N GLU A 54 18.04 -8.75 -2.37
CA GLU A 54 18.94 -7.89 -3.14
C GLU A 54 18.20 -6.96 -4.12
N ASP A 55 16.86 -6.87 -4.08
CA ASP A 55 16.14 -5.97 -4.97
C ASP A 55 16.46 -4.51 -4.62
N LEU A 56 16.94 -3.75 -5.59
CA LEU A 56 17.31 -2.33 -5.47
C LEU A 56 16.17 -1.44 -4.96
N HIS A 57 14.94 -1.93 -5.07
CA HIS A 57 13.72 -1.19 -4.78
C HIS A 57 12.95 -1.73 -3.58
N LEU A 58 13.52 -2.70 -2.85
CA LEU A 58 12.92 -3.26 -1.65
C LEU A 58 13.88 -3.18 -0.47
N ARG A 59 13.35 -2.78 0.66
CA ARG A 59 13.98 -2.93 1.97
C ARG A 59 13.15 -3.90 2.77
N LEU A 60 13.77 -5.00 3.22
CA LEU A 60 13.15 -6.01 4.08
C LEU A 60 13.66 -5.85 5.51
N THR A 61 12.79 -6.12 6.49
CA THR A 61 13.28 -6.36 7.85
C THR A 61 14.10 -7.65 7.89
N PRO A 62 15.09 -7.78 8.80
CA PRO A 62 15.70 -9.08 9.07
C PRO A 62 14.65 -10.02 9.68
N LEU A 63 14.83 -11.33 9.48
CA LEU A 63 14.15 -12.32 10.31
C LEU A 63 14.84 -12.34 11.68
N ARG A 64 14.04 -12.57 12.73
CA ARG A 64 14.55 -12.73 14.11
C ARG A 64 14.48 -14.19 14.55
N PRO A 65 15.32 -14.63 15.49
CA PRO A 65 15.11 -15.91 16.15
C PRO A 65 13.72 -15.96 16.80
N PRO A 66 13.04 -17.13 16.79
CA PRO A 66 11.76 -17.28 17.44
C PRO A 66 11.82 -16.95 18.93
N ALA A 67 10.89 -16.14 19.41
CA ALA A 67 10.71 -15.82 20.82
C ALA A 67 9.50 -16.57 21.41
N PRO A 68 9.46 -16.81 22.75
CA PRO A 68 8.30 -17.40 23.38
C PRO A 68 7.02 -16.60 23.08
N GLY A 69 6.00 -17.30 22.59
CA GLY A 69 4.70 -16.71 22.25
C GLY A 69 4.55 -16.26 20.79
N ASP A 70 5.61 -16.19 19.98
CA ASP A 70 5.54 -15.77 18.59
C ASP A 70 4.56 -16.62 17.76
N SER A 71 4.71 -17.94 17.85
CA SER A 71 3.82 -18.87 17.13
C SER A 71 2.36 -18.69 17.55
N ALA A 72 2.10 -18.47 18.86
CA ALA A 72 0.75 -18.24 19.35
C ALA A 72 0.17 -16.91 18.84
N ARG A 73 0.98 -15.84 18.83
CA ARG A 73 0.57 -14.53 18.27
C ARG A 73 0.27 -14.66 16.77
N ALA A 74 1.15 -15.31 16.02
CA ALA A 74 0.98 -15.54 14.61
C ALA A 74 -0.28 -16.36 14.31
N ALA A 75 -0.50 -17.47 15.01
CA ALA A 75 -1.69 -18.30 14.89
C ALA A 75 -2.98 -17.53 15.24
N HIS A 76 -2.95 -16.69 16.26
CA HIS A 76 -4.08 -15.81 16.61
C HIS A 76 -4.42 -14.84 15.49
N ILE A 77 -3.43 -14.18 14.90
CA ILE A 77 -3.64 -13.26 13.76
C ILE A 77 -4.35 -13.98 12.62
N ILE A 78 -3.86 -15.16 12.22
CA ILE A 78 -4.49 -15.98 11.16
C ILE A 78 -5.92 -16.37 11.52
N ALA A 79 -6.16 -16.80 12.76
CA ALA A 79 -7.50 -17.20 13.21
C ALA A 79 -8.49 -16.04 13.11
N VAL A 80 -8.12 -14.86 13.61
CA VAL A 80 -8.94 -13.64 13.50
C VAL A 80 -9.19 -13.27 12.06
N MET A 81 -8.16 -13.25 11.21
CA MET A 81 -8.31 -12.94 9.78
C MET A 81 -9.30 -13.92 9.11
N ARG A 82 -9.15 -15.22 9.35
CA ARG A 82 -10.03 -16.24 8.75
C ARG A 82 -11.48 -16.09 9.19
N THR A 83 -11.73 -15.65 10.40
CA THR A 83 -13.08 -15.39 10.92
C THR A 83 -13.66 -14.09 10.39
N GLU A 84 -12.94 -12.98 10.61
CA GLU A 84 -13.48 -11.64 10.37
C GLU A 84 -13.51 -11.24 8.89
N LEU A 85 -12.55 -11.75 8.09
CA LEU A 85 -12.43 -11.41 6.68
C LEU A 85 -13.13 -12.44 5.75
N ALA A 86 -13.64 -13.55 6.26
CA ALA A 86 -14.32 -14.57 5.44
C ALA A 86 -15.50 -14.02 4.62
N LYS A 87 -16.19 -13.01 5.12
CA LYS A 87 -17.27 -12.31 4.41
C LYS A 87 -16.83 -11.68 3.09
N TYR A 88 -15.56 -11.33 2.98
CA TYR A 88 -14.98 -10.71 1.79
C TYR A 88 -14.55 -11.72 0.71
N ARG A 89 -14.87 -13.03 0.87
CA ARG A 89 -14.78 -13.96 -0.24
C ARG A 89 -15.68 -13.57 -1.40
N ASP A 90 -16.79 -12.89 -1.11
CA ASP A 90 -17.55 -12.15 -2.11
C ASP A 90 -16.97 -10.74 -2.24
N ILE A 91 -16.33 -10.47 -3.38
CA ILE A 91 -15.72 -9.16 -3.67
C ILE A 91 -16.73 -8.00 -3.58
N ARG A 92 -18.01 -8.25 -3.86
CA ARG A 92 -19.05 -7.21 -3.77
C ARG A 92 -19.22 -6.72 -2.35
N VAL A 93 -19.16 -7.63 -1.37
CA VAL A 93 -19.20 -7.28 0.07
C VAL A 93 -18.02 -6.39 0.45
N ALA A 94 -16.82 -6.69 -0.08
CA ALA A 94 -15.66 -5.84 0.15
C ALA A 94 -15.84 -4.45 -0.47
N GLN A 95 -16.36 -4.39 -1.70
CA GLN A 95 -16.64 -3.13 -2.39
C GLN A 95 -17.72 -2.31 -1.68
N ASP A 96 -18.79 -2.94 -1.20
CA ASP A 96 -19.85 -2.27 -0.43
C ASP A 96 -19.30 -1.73 0.90
N ASP A 97 -18.37 -2.43 1.51
CA ASP A 97 -17.67 -2.03 2.74
C ASP A 97 -16.61 -0.95 2.51
N GLY A 98 -16.40 -0.51 1.26
CA GLY A 98 -15.53 0.63 0.89
C GLY A 98 -14.11 0.25 0.49
N PHE A 99 -13.81 -1.02 0.26
CA PHE A 99 -12.57 -1.40 -0.39
C PHE A 99 -12.59 -1.04 -1.87
N ARG A 100 -11.50 -0.48 -2.37
CA ARG A 100 -11.36 -0.06 -3.78
C ARG A 100 -9.98 -0.44 -4.30
N GLN A 101 -9.92 -0.75 -5.57
CA GLN A 101 -8.67 -0.90 -6.29
C GLN A 101 -8.23 0.49 -6.76
N TYR A 102 -7.20 1.03 -6.13
CA TYR A 102 -6.66 2.36 -6.47
C TYR A 102 -5.56 2.29 -7.53
N ILE A 103 -4.86 1.17 -7.59
CA ILE A 103 -3.85 0.90 -8.62
C ILE A 103 -4.45 -0.15 -9.55
N PRO A 104 -4.65 0.19 -10.84
CA PRO A 104 -5.06 -0.82 -11.81
C PRO A 104 -4.00 -1.92 -11.88
N ALA A 105 -4.38 -3.12 -11.51
CA ALA A 105 -3.43 -4.23 -11.43
C ALA A 105 -3.12 -4.87 -12.79
N GLY A 106 -3.80 -4.42 -13.85
CA GLY A 106 -3.64 -5.04 -15.17
C GLY A 106 -3.84 -6.56 -15.11
N ASN A 107 -2.84 -7.30 -15.56
CA ASN A 107 -2.81 -8.76 -15.53
C ASN A 107 -2.09 -9.33 -14.30
N ALA A 108 -1.81 -8.52 -13.28
CA ALA A 108 -1.16 -9.00 -12.09
C ALA A 108 -1.95 -10.13 -11.40
N PRO A 109 -1.29 -11.20 -10.97
CA PRO A 109 -1.96 -12.37 -10.40
C PRO A 109 -2.65 -12.06 -9.08
N VAL A 110 -2.09 -11.14 -8.28
CA VAL A 110 -2.66 -10.69 -7.00
C VAL A 110 -3.05 -9.23 -7.09
N GLN A 111 -4.27 -8.93 -6.71
CA GLN A 111 -4.85 -7.58 -6.78
C GLN A 111 -5.18 -7.06 -5.39
N HIS A 112 -4.86 -5.77 -5.17
CA HIS A 112 -5.05 -5.10 -3.90
C HIS A 112 -6.32 -4.26 -3.92
N PHE A 113 -7.23 -4.56 -3.00
CA PHE A 113 -8.40 -3.73 -2.73
C PHE A 113 -8.21 -3.04 -1.39
N THR A 114 -7.98 -1.74 -1.40
CA THR A 114 -7.56 -0.94 -0.25
C THR A 114 -8.74 -0.19 0.36
N LYS A 115 -8.77 -0.10 1.69
CA LYS A 115 -9.70 0.73 2.45
C LYS A 115 -8.91 1.84 3.15
N LEU A 116 -8.88 3.05 2.55
CA LEU A 116 -8.03 4.16 3.00
C LEU A 116 -8.22 4.52 4.47
N ARG A 117 -9.46 4.45 4.97
CA ARG A 117 -9.74 4.67 6.40
C ARG A 117 -8.96 3.72 7.30
N TRP A 118 -8.82 2.45 6.91
CA TRP A 118 -8.09 1.45 7.69
C TRP A 118 -6.58 1.60 7.51
N ALA A 119 -6.14 1.99 6.31
CA ALA A 119 -4.74 2.37 6.08
C ALA A 119 -4.31 3.50 7.01
N PHE A 120 -5.18 4.50 7.21
CA PHE A 120 -4.92 5.58 8.14
C PHE A 120 -4.88 5.11 9.61
N GLN A 121 -5.76 4.19 10.01
CA GLN A 121 -5.82 3.63 11.37
C GLN A 121 -4.63 2.72 11.68
N ALA A 122 -4.02 2.09 10.68
CA ALA A 122 -2.88 1.19 10.81
C ALA A 122 -1.63 1.85 11.45
N ARG A 123 -1.58 3.19 11.52
CA ARG A 123 -0.53 3.90 12.26
C ARG A 123 -0.53 3.59 13.75
N ASN A 124 -1.69 3.24 14.32
CA ASN A 124 -1.86 3.00 15.75
C ASN A 124 -1.59 1.54 16.18
N GLY A 125 -1.37 0.63 15.22
CA GLY A 125 -1.14 -0.78 15.49
C GLY A 125 -1.68 -1.67 14.36
N LEU A 126 -1.50 -2.98 14.52
CA LEU A 126 -2.08 -3.98 13.63
C LEU A 126 -3.37 -4.52 14.26
N ASP A 127 -4.46 -4.44 13.51
CA ASP A 127 -5.74 -5.09 13.82
C ASP A 127 -6.02 -6.15 12.74
N PRO A 128 -5.95 -7.46 13.06
CA PRO A 128 -6.14 -8.50 12.07
C PRO A 128 -7.52 -8.49 11.40
N ALA A 129 -8.53 -7.88 12.03
CA ALA A 129 -9.86 -7.71 11.48
C ALA A 129 -9.98 -6.50 10.53
N ARG A 130 -8.97 -5.62 10.50
CA ARG A 130 -9.00 -4.35 9.76
C ARG A 130 -7.74 -4.13 8.92
N PRO A 131 -7.45 -5.01 7.94
CA PRO A 131 -6.29 -4.85 7.09
C PRO A 131 -6.38 -3.59 6.24
N THR A 132 -5.23 -3.06 5.85
CA THR A 132 -5.15 -1.96 4.88
C THR A 132 -5.74 -2.34 3.54
N SER A 133 -5.42 -3.55 3.07
CA SER A 133 -5.95 -4.09 1.81
C SER A 133 -6.33 -5.55 1.93
N LEU A 134 -7.33 -5.94 1.15
CA LEU A 134 -7.63 -7.34 0.84
C LEU A 134 -6.85 -7.74 -0.42
N LEU A 135 -6.33 -8.96 -0.42
CA LEU A 135 -5.58 -9.53 -1.53
C LEU A 135 -6.43 -10.57 -2.24
N TYR A 136 -6.65 -10.34 -3.54
CA TYR A 136 -7.39 -11.26 -4.38
C TYR A 136 -6.51 -11.80 -5.48
N GLN A 137 -6.49 -13.10 -5.64
CA GLN A 137 -5.89 -13.74 -6.79
C GLN A 137 -6.86 -13.71 -7.96
N ARG A 138 -6.38 -13.27 -9.11
CA ARG A 138 -7.13 -13.28 -10.37
C ARG A 138 -6.89 -14.58 -11.11
N ALA A 139 -7.97 -15.28 -11.47
CA ALA A 139 -7.93 -16.41 -12.36
C ALA A 139 -7.94 -15.98 -13.84
N ALA A 140 -7.66 -16.91 -14.73
CA ALA A 140 -7.62 -16.65 -16.18
C ALA A 140 -8.97 -16.18 -16.76
N ASP A 141 -10.09 -16.58 -16.14
CA ASP A 141 -11.44 -16.13 -16.48
C ASP A 141 -11.81 -14.76 -15.90
N GLY A 142 -10.87 -14.11 -15.18
CA GLY A 142 -11.05 -12.82 -14.54
C GLY A 142 -11.73 -12.89 -13.16
N SER A 143 -12.12 -14.07 -12.69
CA SER A 143 -12.67 -14.23 -11.34
C SER A 143 -11.63 -13.90 -10.26
N LEU A 144 -12.09 -13.41 -9.11
CA LEU A 144 -11.26 -12.99 -8.00
C LEU A 144 -11.51 -13.88 -6.78
N THR A 145 -10.46 -14.48 -6.26
CA THR A 145 -10.50 -15.31 -5.04
C THR A 145 -9.72 -14.62 -3.94
N LEU A 146 -10.33 -14.41 -2.77
CA LEU A 146 -9.64 -13.88 -1.60
C LEU A 146 -8.55 -14.86 -1.16
N VAL A 147 -7.30 -14.40 -1.14
CA VAL A 147 -6.13 -15.20 -0.73
C VAL A 147 -5.48 -14.68 0.54
N GLY A 148 -5.63 -13.40 0.88
CA GLY A 148 -5.01 -12.83 2.05
C GLY A 148 -5.35 -11.38 2.29
N ALA A 149 -4.51 -10.74 3.06
CA ALA A 149 -4.59 -9.31 3.33
C ALA A 149 -3.20 -8.69 3.48
N MET A 150 -3.12 -7.37 3.26
CA MET A 150 -1.94 -6.55 3.49
C MET A 150 -2.18 -5.65 4.69
N PHE A 151 -1.20 -5.58 5.57
CA PHE A 151 -1.14 -4.62 6.66
C PHE A 151 -0.02 -3.62 6.41
N THR A 152 -0.19 -2.40 6.92
CA THR A 152 0.79 -1.33 6.77
C THR A 152 1.20 -0.75 8.11
N ALA A 153 2.38 -0.12 8.15
CA ALA A 153 2.85 0.68 9.28
C ALA A 153 3.53 1.96 8.76
N PRO A 154 3.60 3.02 9.57
CA PRO A 154 4.30 4.24 9.20
C PRO A 154 5.75 3.98 8.75
N PRO A 155 6.31 4.81 7.85
CA PRO A 155 7.65 4.57 7.30
C PRO A 155 8.78 4.63 8.32
N GLN A 156 8.57 5.33 9.44
CA GLN A 156 9.52 5.46 10.54
C GLN A 156 9.36 4.42 11.66
N THR A 157 8.41 3.50 11.53
CA THR A 157 8.19 2.43 12.53
C THR A 157 9.45 1.59 12.67
N SER A 158 9.93 1.42 13.90
CA SER A 158 11.12 0.63 14.20
C SER A 158 10.87 -0.88 14.03
N GLU A 159 11.94 -1.64 13.90
CA GLU A 159 11.84 -3.11 13.78
C GLU A 159 11.22 -3.73 15.04
N ASP A 160 11.46 -3.19 16.23
CA ASP A 160 10.84 -3.67 17.46
C ASP A 160 9.32 -3.41 17.47
N GLU A 161 8.88 -2.25 16.99
CA GLU A 161 7.46 -1.95 16.85
C GLU A 161 6.79 -2.80 15.74
N LEU A 162 7.52 -3.11 14.66
CA LEU A 162 7.03 -4.04 13.62
C LEU A 162 6.91 -5.46 14.17
N ASP A 163 7.90 -5.92 14.93
CA ASP A 163 7.89 -7.22 15.61
C ASP A 163 6.73 -7.34 16.62
N ALA A 164 6.48 -6.27 17.37
CA ALA A 164 5.33 -6.21 18.28
C ALA A 164 4.00 -6.31 17.55
N ARG A 165 3.88 -5.80 16.32
CA ARG A 165 2.69 -5.89 15.47
C ARG A 165 2.51 -7.30 14.89
N LEU A 166 3.60 -7.87 14.39
CA LEU A 166 3.62 -9.21 13.76
C LEU A 166 5.03 -9.76 13.89
N PRO A 167 5.21 -10.98 14.49
CA PRO A 167 6.53 -11.49 14.82
C PRO A 167 7.46 -11.58 13.62
N LEU A 168 8.63 -10.96 13.72
CA LEU A 168 9.67 -11.03 12.69
C LEU A 168 10.36 -12.41 12.62
N SER A 169 10.01 -13.33 13.50
CA SER A 169 10.40 -14.73 13.42
C SER A 169 9.58 -15.54 12.42
N VAL A 170 8.43 -15.03 11.98
CA VAL A 170 7.55 -15.75 11.04
C VAL A 170 7.45 -15.08 9.67
N THR A 171 7.68 -13.78 9.59
CA THR A 171 7.57 -13.04 8.32
C THR A 171 8.45 -11.79 8.31
N ARG A 172 8.57 -11.17 7.15
CA ARG A 172 9.29 -9.90 6.97
C ARG A 172 8.33 -8.80 6.55
N TRP A 173 8.54 -7.61 7.12
CA TRP A 173 7.98 -6.40 6.55
C TRP A 173 8.88 -5.92 5.42
N HIS A 174 8.26 -5.35 4.39
CA HIS A 174 8.99 -4.72 3.28
C HIS A 174 8.59 -3.27 3.11
N GLN A 175 9.46 -2.50 2.50
CA GLN A 175 9.26 -1.11 2.17
C GLN A 175 9.78 -0.86 0.76
N HIS A 176 9.01 -0.17 -0.07
CA HIS A 176 9.47 0.24 -1.40
C HIS A 176 10.39 1.44 -1.28
N ILE A 177 11.60 1.31 -1.81
CA ILE A 177 12.65 2.31 -1.75
C ILE A 177 13.23 2.58 -3.15
N ASN A 178 13.88 3.75 -3.27
CA ASN A 178 14.70 4.12 -4.44
C ASN A 178 13.96 4.09 -5.78
N TRP A 179 12.65 4.39 -5.80
CA TRP A 179 11.92 4.40 -7.05
C TRP A 179 12.18 5.65 -7.87
N CYS A 180 12.44 5.48 -9.17
CA CYS A 180 12.38 6.55 -10.14
C CYS A 180 10.99 6.55 -10.79
N LEU A 181 10.24 7.63 -10.61
CA LEU A 181 8.93 7.83 -11.23
C LEU A 181 9.05 8.80 -12.39
N PRO A 182 8.22 8.70 -13.46
CA PRO A 182 8.22 9.67 -14.51
C PRO A 182 7.96 11.09 -14.00
N GLY A 183 8.72 12.06 -14.48
CA GLY A 183 8.49 13.48 -14.20
C GLY A 183 7.43 14.09 -15.12
N GLY A 184 7.09 15.37 -14.85
CA GLY A 184 6.13 16.13 -15.63
C GLY A 184 4.69 16.10 -15.09
N SER A 185 3.72 16.47 -15.92
CA SER A 185 2.29 16.37 -15.62
C SER A 185 1.83 14.91 -15.50
N LEU A 186 0.66 14.68 -14.92
CA LEU A 186 0.09 13.33 -14.82
C LEU A 186 -0.03 12.64 -16.18
N ALA A 187 -0.45 13.39 -17.22
CA ALA A 187 -0.58 12.87 -18.58
C ALA A 187 0.78 12.47 -19.17
N GLU A 188 1.83 13.26 -18.91
CA GLU A 188 3.19 12.93 -19.33
C GLU A 188 3.75 11.74 -18.57
N ALA A 189 3.57 11.71 -17.27
CA ALA A 189 3.99 10.59 -16.43
C ALA A 189 3.35 9.27 -16.89
N ARG A 190 2.06 9.29 -17.21
CA ARG A 190 1.35 8.14 -17.79
C ARG A 190 1.98 7.65 -19.09
N ARG A 191 2.23 8.56 -20.02
CA ARG A 191 2.87 8.18 -21.32
C ARG A 191 4.27 7.63 -21.14
N ARG A 192 5.02 8.17 -20.16
CA ARG A 192 6.42 7.81 -19.91
C ARG A 192 6.60 6.54 -19.09
N TRP A 193 5.56 6.07 -18.43
CA TRP A 193 5.66 4.92 -17.51
C TRP A 193 6.20 3.65 -18.19
N GLY A 194 5.81 3.41 -19.44
CA GLY A 194 6.27 2.27 -20.24
C GLY A 194 7.60 2.50 -20.99
N GLU A 195 8.31 3.62 -20.75
CA GLU A 195 9.59 3.88 -21.41
C GLU A 195 10.63 2.81 -21.06
N THR A 196 11.29 2.29 -22.09
CA THR A 196 12.41 1.37 -21.96
C THR A 196 13.68 1.95 -22.56
N LYS A 197 14.82 1.61 -21.98
CA LYS A 197 16.16 1.91 -22.51
C LYS A 197 16.99 0.64 -22.45
N ASP A 198 17.59 0.27 -23.55
CA ASP A 198 18.39 -0.95 -23.67
C ASP A 198 17.64 -2.22 -23.21
N GLY A 199 16.33 -2.28 -23.48
CA GLY A 199 15.44 -3.37 -23.09
C GLY A 199 15.05 -3.40 -21.60
N GLN A 200 15.48 -2.40 -20.81
CA GLN A 200 15.15 -2.30 -19.38
C GLN A 200 14.15 -1.17 -19.14
N PRO A 201 13.20 -1.31 -18.18
CA PRO A 201 12.32 -0.20 -17.81
C PRO A 201 13.14 0.99 -17.29
N VAL A 202 12.78 2.21 -17.72
CA VAL A 202 13.39 3.44 -17.20
C VAL A 202 12.80 3.80 -15.84
N PHE A 203 11.53 3.50 -15.61
CA PHE A 203 10.79 3.88 -14.40
C PHE A 203 10.20 2.67 -13.70
N GLY A 204 9.90 2.85 -12.41
CA GLY A 204 9.18 1.87 -11.59
C GLY A 204 10.08 0.80 -10.95
N PRO A 205 9.45 -0.25 -10.40
CA PRO A 205 10.11 -1.21 -9.50
C PRO A 205 11.12 -2.13 -10.18
N LYS A 206 11.07 -2.28 -11.50
CA LYS A 206 12.03 -3.10 -12.27
C LYS A 206 13.09 -2.26 -12.98
N SER A 207 13.11 -0.95 -12.74
CA SER A 207 14.12 -0.07 -13.31
C SER A 207 15.49 -0.32 -12.67
N PRO A 208 16.59 -0.33 -13.44
CA PRO A 208 17.94 -0.33 -12.85
C PRO A 208 18.30 1.01 -12.20
N ILE A 209 17.44 2.04 -12.31
CA ILE A 209 17.68 3.40 -11.80
C ILE A 209 17.23 3.49 -10.34
N ALA A 210 18.19 3.35 -9.43
CA ALA A 210 17.97 3.36 -7.98
C ALA A 210 18.63 4.52 -7.24
N THR A 211 19.07 5.57 -7.96
CA THR A 211 19.68 6.76 -7.34
C THR A 211 19.02 8.04 -7.85
N GLU A 212 19.04 9.08 -7.03
CA GLU A 212 18.47 10.39 -7.37
C GLU A 212 19.13 11.01 -8.61
N ALA A 213 20.46 10.93 -8.69
CA ALA A 213 21.22 11.48 -9.80
C ALA A 213 20.84 10.79 -11.13
N ALA A 214 20.78 9.45 -11.16
CA ALA A 214 20.40 8.69 -12.35
C ALA A 214 18.94 8.95 -12.73
N CYS A 215 18.03 9.07 -11.75
CA CYS A 215 16.64 9.39 -11.98
C CYS A 215 16.45 10.79 -12.57
N THR A 216 17.18 11.78 -12.04
CA THR A 216 17.18 13.15 -12.56
C THR A 216 17.70 13.21 -13.99
N ALA A 217 18.74 12.45 -14.31
CA ALA A 217 19.33 12.38 -15.65
C ALA A 217 18.34 11.91 -16.73
N VAL A 218 17.33 11.12 -16.35
CA VAL A 218 16.25 10.70 -17.27
C VAL A 218 15.00 11.56 -17.14
N GLY A 219 15.05 12.68 -16.41
CA GLY A 219 13.90 13.56 -16.19
C GLY A 219 12.82 12.94 -15.32
N GLY A 220 13.20 12.05 -14.41
CA GLY A 220 12.32 11.42 -13.44
C GLY A 220 12.23 12.20 -12.13
N ARG A 221 11.36 11.70 -11.25
CA ARG A 221 11.22 12.12 -9.84
C ARG A 221 11.64 10.97 -8.94
N PHE A 222 12.74 11.15 -8.24
CA PHE A 222 13.23 10.14 -7.32
C PHE A 222 12.39 10.10 -6.05
N ARG A 223 12.08 8.88 -5.59
CA ARG A 223 11.40 8.60 -4.34
C ARG A 223 12.28 7.68 -3.50
N PRO A 224 12.98 8.21 -2.49
CA PRO A 224 13.80 7.37 -1.59
C PRO A 224 12.94 6.37 -0.82
N ARG A 225 11.67 6.70 -0.58
CA ARG A 225 10.62 5.81 -0.09
C ARG A 225 9.30 6.17 -0.77
N LEU A 226 8.54 5.16 -1.14
CA LEU A 226 7.26 5.39 -1.81
C LEU A 226 6.08 5.27 -0.85
N PHE A 227 6.13 4.29 0.08
CA PHE A 227 5.07 4.02 1.06
C PHE A 227 5.68 3.76 2.44
N GLY A 228 4.84 3.44 3.44
CA GLY A 228 5.27 2.88 4.71
C GLY A 228 5.71 1.43 4.61
N TRP A 229 5.88 0.79 5.74
CA TRP A 229 6.10 -0.65 5.83
C TRP A 229 4.83 -1.41 5.44
N MET A 230 5.02 -2.54 4.77
CA MET A 230 3.95 -3.43 4.32
C MET A 230 4.30 -4.88 4.65
N VAL A 231 3.28 -5.67 4.94
CA VAL A 231 3.39 -7.12 5.10
C VAL A 231 2.16 -7.79 4.52
N HIS A 232 2.37 -8.85 3.74
CA HIS A 232 1.31 -9.68 3.21
C HIS A 232 1.11 -10.90 4.11
N VAL A 233 -0.14 -11.27 4.34
CA VAL A 233 -0.53 -12.46 5.12
C VAL A 233 -1.55 -13.24 4.32
N MET A 234 -1.15 -14.41 3.81
CA MET A 234 -1.91 -15.23 2.88
C MET A 234 -2.84 -16.20 3.61
N ALA A 235 -3.68 -15.69 4.52
CA ALA A 235 -4.49 -16.49 5.44
C ALA A 235 -5.52 -17.41 4.76
N PHE A 236 -5.85 -17.19 3.49
CA PHE A 236 -6.86 -17.94 2.74
C PHE A 236 -6.27 -18.76 1.58
N SER A 237 -4.97 -18.65 1.30
CA SER A 237 -4.27 -19.59 0.42
C SER A 237 -4.09 -20.94 1.13
N GLY A 238 -3.89 -22.00 0.35
CA GLY A 238 -3.59 -23.33 0.90
C GLY A 238 -2.16 -23.49 1.41
N ASP A 239 -1.31 -22.51 1.14
CA ASP A 239 0.13 -22.50 1.42
C ASP A 239 0.44 -21.89 2.79
N ASP A 240 1.72 -21.81 3.12
CA ASP A 240 2.19 -21.10 4.33
C ASP A 240 1.72 -19.64 4.28
N PRO A 241 0.91 -19.20 5.24
CA PRO A 241 0.34 -17.85 5.22
C PRO A 241 1.37 -16.73 5.39
N TRP A 242 2.60 -17.06 5.75
CA TRP A 242 3.69 -16.12 6.01
C TRP A 242 4.69 -15.99 4.86
N ASN A 243 4.63 -16.90 3.92
CA ASN A 243 5.53 -16.95 2.77
C ASN A 243 4.82 -16.36 1.53
N ALA A 244 4.68 -15.02 1.51
CA ALA A 244 4.03 -14.28 0.44
C ALA A 244 5.04 -13.53 -0.44
#